data_d290e966c6307e89f3ef9304b243ad7d
#
_entry.id   d290e966c6307e89f3ef9304b243ad7d
#
_cell.length_a   1.000
_cell.length_b   1.000
_cell.length_c   1.000
_cell.angle_alpha   90.00
_cell.angle_beta   90.00
_cell.angle_gamma   90.00
#
_symmetry.space_group_name_H-M   'P 1'
#
loop_
_entity.id
_entity.type
_entity.pdbx_description
1 polymer ?
#
loop_
_entity_poly.entity_id
_entity_poly.type
_entity_poly.pdbx_seq_one_letter_code
_entity_poly.pdbx_strand_id
1 'polypeptide(L)'
;PNAMGSQAMALALDVYKKGDIRAARSLDESIAALKTAKLEQVKQFHSNYYGASHSEFALVGDFDSDAVKSQITQLFGDWKSPKAYTRLKAESKVAKPGATQLEAPDKANAFFLAGLPLSLQDTQADFVPLQLANRVLGGGVKSRMLDRLRQKDGLSYGAGSQLSASSFEPSGMWVLYAIYAPQNLAKLKAGVQEELAKFVKDGITAEELKDAKKGWQEERKISRAQDRALAAGHVAQTAANRTLAFVEKVDAQIEATTLEEVNAAIRKTLDPAKFLNIYVGDFAAAAKK
;
A
#
# COMPACT_ATOMS: atom_id res chain seq x y z
N PRO A 1 14.63 10.73 6.14
CA PRO A 1 13.43 10.63 6.98
C PRO A 1 12.48 9.53 6.53
N ASN A 2 12.20 9.37 5.21
CA ASN A 2 11.23 8.40 4.70
C ASN A 2 11.58 6.96 5.12
N ALA A 3 12.81 6.52 4.92
CA ALA A 3 13.26 5.17 5.29
C ALA A 3 13.13 4.91 6.80
N MET A 4 13.48 5.90 7.63
CA MET A 4 13.32 5.81 9.09
C MET A 4 11.84 5.70 9.48
N GLY A 5 10.98 6.51 8.88
CA GLY A 5 9.53 6.48 9.14
C GLY A 5 8.90 5.14 8.73
N SER A 6 9.24 4.64 7.53
CA SER A 6 8.75 3.35 7.05
C SER A 6 9.21 2.19 7.92
N GLN A 7 10.47 2.21 8.38
CA GLN A 7 11.00 1.20 9.28
C GLN A 7 10.34 1.26 10.66
N ALA A 8 10.20 2.45 11.24
CA ALA A 8 9.53 2.63 12.52
C ALA A 8 8.07 2.13 12.46
N MET A 9 7.36 2.40 11.36
CA MET A 9 6.03 1.87 11.11
C MET A 9 6.04 0.34 11.03
N ALA A 10 6.96 -0.24 10.26
CA ALA A 10 7.07 -1.69 10.11
C ALA A 10 7.33 -2.40 11.45
N LEU A 11 8.25 -1.86 12.27
CA LEU A 11 8.57 -2.41 13.60
C LEU A 11 7.41 -2.25 14.59
N ALA A 12 6.73 -1.10 14.59
CA ALA A 12 5.61 -0.84 15.48
C ALA A 12 4.35 -1.67 15.15
N LEU A 13 4.22 -2.11 13.89
CA LEU A 13 3.14 -2.97 13.41
C LEU A 13 3.53 -4.45 13.34
N ASP A 14 4.74 -4.81 13.80
CA ASP A 14 5.19 -6.20 13.76
C ASP A 14 4.45 -7.03 14.80
N VAL A 15 3.78 -8.08 14.32
CA VAL A 15 3.05 -9.06 15.16
C VAL A 15 3.79 -10.39 15.27
N TYR A 16 4.91 -10.52 14.56
CA TYR A 16 5.65 -11.77 14.48
C TYR A 16 6.74 -11.84 15.54
N LYS A 17 7.00 -13.06 16.02
CA LYS A 17 8.09 -13.29 16.96
C LYS A 17 9.45 -13.11 16.29
N LYS A 18 10.43 -12.66 17.05
CA LYS A 18 11.82 -12.58 16.56
C LYS A 18 12.28 -13.93 16.01
N GLY A 19 12.82 -13.90 14.79
CA GLY A 19 13.24 -15.11 14.05
C GLY A 19 12.20 -15.67 13.09
N ASP A 20 10.94 -15.21 13.13
CA ASP A 20 9.98 -15.48 12.06
C ASP A 20 10.44 -14.77 10.78
N ILE A 21 10.34 -15.45 9.63
CA ILE A 21 10.74 -14.90 8.33
C ILE A 21 9.94 -13.64 7.94
N ARG A 22 8.76 -13.47 8.50
CA ARG A 22 7.85 -12.32 8.28
C ARG A 22 8.14 -11.15 9.21
N ALA A 23 8.93 -11.37 10.28
CA ALA A 23 9.22 -10.35 11.27
C ALA A 23 9.96 -9.15 10.65
N ALA A 24 9.58 -7.95 11.06
CA ALA A 24 10.26 -6.73 10.67
C ALA A 24 11.68 -6.71 11.27
N ARG A 25 12.64 -6.28 10.46
CA ARG A 25 14.04 -6.12 10.90
C ARG A 25 14.42 -4.65 10.93
N SER A 26 15.26 -4.28 11.88
CA SER A 26 15.88 -2.97 11.85
C SER A 26 16.87 -2.83 10.68
N LEU A 27 17.21 -1.59 10.32
CA LEU A 27 18.22 -1.35 9.28
C LEU A 27 19.56 -1.97 9.68
N ASP A 28 19.95 -1.86 10.95
CA ASP A 28 21.20 -2.42 11.46
C ASP A 28 21.20 -3.95 11.40
N GLU A 29 20.09 -4.60 11.78
CA GLU A 29 19.93 -6.05 11.63
C GLU A 29 20.01 -6.48 10.16
N SER A 30 19.39 -5.71 9.26
CA SER A 30 19.41 -5.99 7.82
C SER A 30 20.82 -5.81 7.23
N ILE A 31 21.54 -4.75 7.61
CA ILE A 31 22.94 -4.50 7.22
C ILE A 31 23.85 -5.60 7.75
N ALA A 32 23.70 -5.97 9.02
CA ALA A 32 24.49 -7.05 9.62
C ALA A 32 24.26 -8.39 8.91
N ALA A 33 23.01 -8.72 8.58
CA ALA A 33 22.67 -9.94 7.84
C ALA A 33 23.30 -9.92 6.43
N LEU A 34 23.24 -8.80 5.72
CA LEU A 34 23.85 -8.66 4.39
C LEU A 34 25.37 -8.80 4.43
N LYS A 35 26.04 -8.20 5.43
CA LYS A 35 27.51 -8.31 5.59
C LYS A 35 28.00 -9.75 5.85
N THR A 36 27.15 -10.59 6.43
CA THR A 36 27.47 -11.99 6.75
C THR A 36 26.95 -12.99 5.73
N ALA A 37 26.16 -12.54 4.75
CA ALA A 37 25.63 -13.40 3.70
C ALA A 37 26.75 -13.99 2.83
N LYS A 38 26.67 -15.29 2.57
CA LYS A 38 27.64 -16.03 1.74
C LYS A 38 26.99 -16.50 0.44
N LEU A 39 27.76 -16.53 -0.63
CA LEU A 39 27.32 -17.00 -1.93
C LEU A 39 26.70 -18.40 -1.87
N GLU A 40 27.29 -19.28 -1.06
CA GLU A 40 26.82 -20.66 -0.86
C GLU A 40 25.41 -20.72 -0.28
N GLN A 41 25.07 -19.81 0.63
CA GLN A 41 23.70 -19.70 1.19
C GLN A 41 22.70 -19.25 0.12
N VAL A 42 23.09 -18.32 -0.76
CA VAL A 42 22.26 -17.87 -1.87
C VAL A 42 22.02 -19.00 -2.87
N LYS A 43 23.09 -19.73 -3.24
CA LYS A 43 23.01 -20.91 -4.13
C LYS A 43 22.13 -22.00 -3.54
N GLN A 44 22.28 -22.29 -2.25
CA GLN A 44 21.48 -23.29 -1.54
C GLN A 44 19.99 -22.88 -1.47
N PHE A 45 19.73 -21.59 -1.22
CA PHE A 45 18.36 -21.08 -1.25
C PHE A 45 17.75 -21.23 -2.65
N HIS A 46 18.46 -20.81 -3.68
CA HIS A 46 18.03 -20.97 -5.07
C HIS A 46 17.75 -22.44 -5.41
N SER A 47 18.70 -23.36 -5.14
CA SER A 47 18.54 -24.79 -5.46
C SER A 47 17.40 -25.46 -4.68
N ASN A 48 17.07 -24.98 -3.48
CA ASN A 48 16.02 -25.56 -2.65
C ASN A 48 14.61 -25.07 -3.01
N TYR A 49 14.46 -23.81 -3.40
CA TYR A 49 13.16 -23.16 -3.46
C TYR A 49 12.77 -22.67 -4.86
N TYR A 50 13.74 -22.42 -5.76
CA TYR A 50 13.42 -21.97 -7.10
C TYR A 50 13.06 -23.13 -8.01
N GLY A 51 12.11 -22.88 -8.90
CA GLY A 51 11.60 -23.82 -9.90
C GLY A 51 10.31 -23.31 -10.49
N ALA A 52 9.82 -23.96 -11.52
CA ALA A 52 8.59 -23.61 -12.22
C ALA A 52 7.35 -24.37 -11.72
N SER A 53 7.51 -25.23 -10.68
CA SER A 53 6.39 -26.07 -10.18
C SER A 53 5.21 -25.26 -9.66
N HIS A 54 5.42 -23.99 -9.28
CA HIS A 54 4.40 -23.08 -8.74
C HIS A 54 4.66 -21.68 -9.27
N SER A 55 4.56 -21.53 -10.59
CA SER A 55 4.85 -20.27 -11.29
C SER A 55 3.69 -19.87 -12.18
N GLU A 56 3.42 -18.60 -12.26
CA GLU A 56 2.43 -18.00 -13.15
C GLU A 56 3.17 -17.24 -14.26
N PHE A 57 2.74 -17.43 -15.49
CA PHE A 57 3.29 -16.74 -16.65
C PHE A 57 2.18 -16.06 -17.46
N ALA A 58 2.39 -14.83 -17.85
CA ALA A 58 1.52 -14.12 -18.77
C ALA A 58 2.35 -13.38 -19.82
N LEU A 59 1.89 -13.43 -21.04
CA LEU A 59 2.45 -12.69 -22.18
C LEU A 59 1.34 -11.92 -22.87
N VAL A 60 1.63 -10.69 -23.24
CA VAL A 60 0.74 -9.81 -24.00
C VAL A 60 1.54 -9.19 -25.13
N GLY A 61 1.01 -9.22 -26.36
CA GLY A 61 1.64 -8.70 -27.55
C GLY A 61 1.24 -9.49 -28.80
N ASP A 62 1.94 -9.23 -29.90
CA ASP A 62 1.79 -9.96 -31.16
C ASP A 62 2.79 -11.13 -31.21
N PHE A 63 2.32 -12.37 -31.06
CA PHE A 63 3.16 -13.56 -31.02
C PHE A 63 2.37 -14.82 -31.43
N ASP A 64 3.09 -15.84 -31.86
CA ASP A 64 2.56 -17.19 -32.07
C ASP A 64 2.45 -17.90 -30.69
N SER A 65 1.21 -18.17 -30.29
CA SER A 65 0.92 -18.78 -28.98
C SER A 65 1.49 -20.19 -28.83
N ASP A 66 1.48 -20.97 -29.88
CA ASP A 66 1.96 -22.38 -29.85
C ASP A 66 3.49 -22.40 -29.78
N ALA A 67 4.16 -21.54 -30.54
CA ALA A 67 5.60 -21.41 -30.51
C ALA A 67 6.07 -20.97 -29.13
N VAL A 68 5.44 -19.94 -28.51
CA VAL A 68 5.77 -19.46 -27.16
C VAL A 68 5.52 -20.53 -26.11
N LYS A 69 4.38 -21.23 -26.19
CA LYS A 69 4.04 -22.32 -25.26
C LYS A 69 5.07 -23.45 -25.34
N SER A 70 5.49 -23.81 -26.55
CA SER A 70 6.53 -24.81 -26.77
C SER A 70 7.85 -24.41 -26.15
N GLN A 71 8.30 -23.15 -26.37
CA GLN A 71 9.53 -22.63 -25.80
C GLN A 71 9.51 -22.60 -24.28
N ILE A 72 8.41 -22.12 -23.67
CA ILE A 72 8.26 -22.09 -22.21
C ILE A 72 8.30 -23.49 -21.63
N THR A 73 7.62 -24.45 -22.27
CA THR A 73 7.63 -25.85 -21.83
C THR A 73 9.04 -26.45 -21.93
N GLN A 74 9.78 -26.17 -23.00
CA GLN A 74 11.16 -26.63 -23.17
C GLN A 74 12.11 -26.03 -22.13
N LEU A 75 11.95 -24.74 -21.80
CA LEU A 75 12.87 -24.03 -20.88
C LEU A 75 12.56 -24.30 -19.41
N PHE A 76 11.30 -24.46 -19.05
CA PHE A 76 10.86 -24.46 -17.65
C PHE A 76 10.08 -25.72 -17.25
N GLY A 77 9.65 -26.57 -18.18
CA GLY A 77 8.78 -27.71 -17.90
C GLY A 77 9.39 -28.71 -16.93
N ASP A 78 10.70 -28.93 -16.99
CA ASP A 78 11.44 -29.83 -16.12
C ASP A 78 12.09 -29.13 -14.91
N TRP A 79 12.00 -27.80 -14.82
CA TRP A 79 12.56 -27.06 -13.70
C TRP A 79 11.65 -27.15 -12.47
N LYS A 80 11.85 -28.20 -11.68
CA LYS A 80 11.06 -28.46 -10.48
C LYS A 80 11.65 -27.78 -9.26
N SER A 81 10.77 -27.22 -8.43
CA SER A 81 11.15 -26.75 -7.09
C SER A 81 11.29 -27.94 -6.16
N PRO A 82 12.48 -28.22 -5.57
CA PRO A 82 12.68 -29.40 -4.71
C PRO A 82 11.81 -29.35 -3.45
N LYS A 83 11.57 -28.14 -2.91
CA LYS A 83 10.67 -27.95 -1.77
C LYS A 83 9.30 -27.51 -2.23
N ALA A 84 8.26 -28.09 -1.62
CA ALA A 84 6.88 -27.70 -1.88
C ALA A 84 6.66 -26.24 -1.52
N TYR A 85 5.91 -25.53 -2.38
CA TYR A 85 5.49 -24.18 -2.08
C TYR A 85 4.48 -24.15 -0.94
N THR A 86 4.70 -23.24 -0.01
CA THR A 86 3.74 -22.91 1.05
C THR A 86 3.64 -21.41 1.16
N ARG A 87 2.45 -20.86 0.91
CA ARG A 87 2.22 -19.43 1.03
C ARG A 87 2.29 -18.99 2.50
N LEU A 88 3.09 -17.98 2.79
CA LEU A 88 3.14 -17.36 4.10
C LEU A 88 1.95 -16.41 4.25
N LYS A 89 1.00 -16.77 5.11
CA LYS A 89 -0.16 -15.92 5.39
C LYS A 89 0.27 -14.67 6.16
N ALA A 90 -0.24 -13.50 5.74
CA ALA A 90 -0.12 -12.29 6.52
C ALA A 90 -1.12 -12.32 7.68
N GLU A 91 -0.64 -12.08 8.90
CA GLU A 91 -1.53 -11.92 10.05
C GLU A 91 -2.12 -10.51 10.05
N SER A 92 -3.37 -10.40 10.47
CA SER A 92 -4.01 -9.09 10.67
C SER A 92 -3.29 -8.37 11.80
N LYS A 93 -2.79 -7.17 11.50
CA LYS A 93 -2.06 -6.34 12.46
C LYS A 93 -3.05 -5.53 13.29
N VAL A 94 -2.73 -5.37 14.55
CA VAL A 94 -3.43 -4.43 15.44
C VAL A 94 -2.41 -3.39 15.86
N ALA A 95 -2.56 -2.16 15.36
CA ALA A 95 -1.72 -1.07 15.82
C ALA A 95 -2.14 -0.64 17.23
N LYS A 96 -1.17 -0.40 18.11
CA LYS A 96 -1.41 0.43 19.28
C LYS A 96 -1.45 1.88 18.81
N PRO A 97 -2.56 2.60 18.97
CA PRO A 97 -2.63 3.99 18.59
C PRO A 97 -1.55 4.81 19.31
N GLY A 98 -1.07 5.84 18.65
CA GLY A 98 -0.06 6.69 19.28
C GLY A 98 0.71 7.52 18.27
N ALA A 99 1.67 8.28 18.83
CA ALA A 99 2.55 9.13 18.04
C ALA A 99 4.00 8.92 18.45
N THR A 100 4.87 8.73 17.48
CA THR A 100 6.33 8.64 17.69
C THR A 100 7.01 9.75 16.89
N GLN A 101 7.92 10.47 17.53
CA GLN A 101 8.75 11.48 16.89
C GLN A 101 10.21 11.01 16.91
N LEU A 102 10.84 11.02 15.73
CA LEU A 102 12.22 10.59 15.54
C LEU A 102 13.05 11.74 14.99
N GLU A 103 14.22 11.95 15.58
CA GLU A 103 15.18 12.95 15.09
C GLU A 103 15.94 12.41 13.87
N ALA A 104 16.03 13.25 12.84
CA ALA A 104 16.83 13.02 11.64
C ALA A 104 17.65 14.29 11.37
N PRO A 105 18.82 14.45 12.02
CA PRO A 105 19.64 15.64 11.90
C PRO A 105 20.04 15.96 10.46
N ASP A 106 20.24 17.24 10.17
CA ASP A 106 20.70 17.76 8.87
C ASP A 106 19.74 17.49 7.70
N LYS A 107 18.45 17.23 7.97
CA LYS A 107 17.42 17.03 6.95
C LYS A 107 16.52 18.26 6.82
N ALA A 108 16.57 18.89 5.64
CA ALA A 108 15.73 20.06 5.34
C ALA A 108 14.22 19.73 5.38
N ASN A 109 13.85 18.51 5.03
CA ASN A 109 12.47 18.06 5.05
C ASN A 109 12.23 17.02 6.14
N ALA A 110 11.10 17.15 6.80
CA ALA A 110 10.51 16.13 7.66
C ALA A 110 9.54 15.24 6.87
N PHE A 111 9.25 14.07 7.42
CA PHE A 111 8.32 13.10 6.86
C PHE A 111 7.29 12.71 7.94
N PHE A 112 6.03 12.76 7.56
CA PHE A 112 4.90 12.24 8.32
C PHE A 112 4.41 10.96 7.68
N LEU A 113 4.16 9.95 8.49
CA LEU A 113 3.55 8.69 8.09
C LEU A 113 2.54 8.28 9.15
N ALA A 114 1.30 8.05 8.75
CA ALA A 114 0.30 7.45 9.63
C ALA A 114 -0.21 6.15 9.03
N GLY A 115 -0.43 5.14 9.85
CA GLY A 115 -0.91 3.83 9.43
C GLY A 115 -2.09 3.36 10.28
N LEU A 116 -3.13 2.87 9.61
CA LEU A 116 -4.29 2.21 10.20
C LEU A 116 -4.41 0.81 9.59
N PRO A 117 -4.02 -0.25 10.32
CA PRO A 117 -4.26 -1.62 9.88
C PRO A 117 -5.75 -1.92 9.83
N LEU A 118 -6.16 -2.65 8.80
CA LEU A 118 -7.55 -2.99 8.53
C LEU A 118 -7.71 -4.50 8.33
N SER A 119 -8.82 -5.04 8.79
CA SER A 119 -9.27 -6.38 8.41
C SER A 119 -10.02 -6.29 7.09
N LEU A 120 -9.29 -6.01 6.00
CA LEU A 120 -9.85 -5.77 4.67
C LEU A 120 -9.22 -6.70 3.64
N GLN A 121 -10.08 -7.35 2.85
CA GLN A 121 -9.72 -8.12 1.67
C GLN A 121 -10.39 -7.50 0.44
N ASP A 122 -9.76 -7.59 -0.72
CA ASP A 122 -10.26 -6.97 -1.96
C ASP A 122 -11.57 -7.58 -2.51
N THR A 123 -12.02 -8.70 -1.93
CA THR A 123 -13.32 -9.35 -2.22
C THR A 123 -14.47 -8.87 -1.33
N GLN A 124 -14.18 -8.15 -0.24
CA GLN A 124 -15.19 -7.67 0.69
C GLN A 124 -15.99 -6.49 0.14
N ALA A 125 -17.24 -6.38 0.56
CA ALA A 125 -18.15 -5.34 0.09
C ALA A 125 -17.63 -3.92 0.34
N ASP A 126 -16.91 -3.70 1.44
CA ASP A 126 -16.36 -2.39 1.82
C ASP A 126 -15.14 -1.98 0.98
N PHE A 127 -14.53 -2.89 0.19
CA PHE A 127 -13.30 -2.61 -0.54
C PHE A 127 -13.45 -1.46 -1.55
N VAL A 128 -14.41 -1.54 -2.46
CA VAL A 128 -14.63 -0.50 -3.48
C VAL A 128 -15.07 0.82 -2.86
N PRO A 129 -16.04 0.87 -1.92
CA PRO A 129 -16.38 2.09 -1.21
C PRO A 129 -15.19 2.76 -0.51
N LEU A 130 -14.34 1.98 0.19
CA LEU A 130 -13.16 2.51 0.86
C LEU A 130 -12.07 2.99 -0.11
N GLN A 131 -11.90 2.33 -1.26
CA GLN A 131 -10.99 2.81 -2.31
C GLN A 131 -11.46 4.15 -2.88
N LEU A 132 -12.75 4.33 -3.13
CA LEU A 132 -13.32 5.61 -3.56
C LEU A 132 -13.13 6.69 -2.49
N ALA A 133 -13.37 6.35 -1.21
CA ALA A 133 -13.09 7.22 -0.08
C ALA A 133 -11.61 7.64 0.00
N ASN A 134 -10.69 6.69 -0.17
CA ASN A 134 -9.25 6.96 -0.19
C ASN A 134 -8.85 7.94 -1.31
N ARG A 135 -9.45 7.80 -2.49
CA ARG A 135 -9.18 8.71 -3.62
C ARG A 135 -9.56 10.15 -3.29
N VAL A 136 -10.67 10.35 -2.60
CA VAL A 136 -11.09 11.68 -2.14
C VAL A 136 -10.19 12.19 -1.02
N LEU A 137 -9.82 11.33 -0.05
CA LEU A 137 -9.00 11.75 1.08
C LEU A 137 -7.59 12.15 0.66
N GLY A 138 -6.88 11.30 -0.09
CA GLY A 138 -5.47 11.55 -0.40
C GLY A 138 -4.93 10.82 -1.63
N GLY A 139 -5.73 9.96 -2.29
CA GLY A 139 -5.29 9.14 -3.42
C GLY A 139 -5.37 9.83 -4.79
N GLY A 140 -5.94 11.01 -4.88
CA GLY A 140 -6.11 11.75 -6.13
C GLY A 140 -5.39 13.10 -6.13
N VAL A 141 -5.16 13.66 -7.32
CA VAL A 141 -4.50 14.97 -7.50
C VAL A 141 -5.32 16.15 -6.94
N LYS A 142 -6.63 15.98 -6.79
CA LYS A 142 -7.56 16.94 -6.19
C LYS A 142 -7.99 16.48 -4.78
N SER A 143 -7.20 15.63 -4.12
CA SER A 143 -7.56 15.07 -2.84
C SER A 143 -7.54 16.11 -1.72
N ARG A 144 -8.39 15.90 -0.69
CA ARG A 144 -8.56 16.82 0.43
C ARG A 144 -7.25 17.06 1.21
N MET A 145 -6.46 16.01 1.45
CA MET A 145 -5.16 16.13 2.13
C MET A 145 -4.17 17.00 1.34
N LEU A 146 -4.10 16.80 0.03
CA LEU A 146 -3.22 17.60 -0.82
C LEU A 146 -3.68 19.05 -0.90
N ASP A 147 -4.98 19.28 -1.09
CA ASP A 147 -5.57 20.61 -1.12
C ASP A 147 -5.33 21.35 0.21
N ARG A 148 -5.66 20.71 1.35
CA ARG A 148 -5.50 21.29 2.68
C ARG A 148 -4.03 21.61 2.99
N LEU A 149 -3.15 20.60 2.93
CA LEU A 149 -1.78 20.73 3.44
C LEU A 149 -0.84 21.46 2.48
N ARG A 150 -1.09 21.39 1.17
CA ARG A 150 -0.24 22.03 0.17
C ARG A 150 -0.82 23.32 -0.37
N GLN A 151 -2.06 23.30 -0.87
CA GLN A 151 -2.62 24.45 -1.59
C GLN A 151 -3.08 25.55 -0.62
N LYS A 152 -3.83 25.19 0.42
CA LYS A 152 -4.39 26.16 1.36
C LYS A 152 -3.40 26.60 2.44
N ASP A 153 -2.76 25.63 3.09
CA ASP A 153 -1.93 25.93 4.25
C ASP A 153 -0.44 26.11 3.91
N GLY A 154 0.02 25.71 2.71
CA GLY A 154 1.41 25.82 2.28
C GLY A 154 2.40 25.03 3.16
N LEU A 155 1.94 24.00 3.89
CA LEU A 155 2.73 23.27 4.88
C LEU A 155 3.56 22.13 4.28
N SER A 156 3.14 21.61 3.14
CA SER A 156 3.68 20.36 2.59
C SER A 156 4.06 20.50 1.12
N TYR A 157 5.17 19.88 0.73
CA TYR A 157 5.55 19.69 -0.68
C TYR A 157 4.69 18.63 -1.38
N GLY A 158 4.16 17.67 -0.62
CA GLY A 158 3.26 16.64 -1.09
C GLY A 158 2.68 15.87 0.08
N ALA A 159 1.39 15.60 -0.03
CA ALA A 159 0.63 14.82 0.94
C ALA A 159 -0.33 13.90 0.20
N GLY A 160 -0.65 12.76 0.80
CA GLY A 160 -1.57 11.83 0.21
C GLY A 160 -1.96 10.69 1.13
N SER A 161 -2.77 9.79 0.58
CA SER A 161 -3.15 8.55 1.25
C SER A 161 -3.18 7.37 0.28
N GLN A 162 -2.99 6.18 0.82
CA GLN A 162 -3.05 4.93 0.09
C GLN A 162 -3.80 3.89 0.92
N LEU A 163 -4.71 3.19 0.28
CA LEU A 163 -5.40 2.04 0.85
C LEU A 163 -4.96 0.78 0.12
N SER A 164 -4.48 -0.20 0.87
CA SER A 164 -4.17 -1.54 0.38
C SER A 164 -5.10 -2.57 1.01
N ALA A 165 -5.40 -3.64 0.26
CA ALA A 165 -6.12 -4.81 0.74
C ALA A 165 -5.50 -6.05 0.11
N SER A 166 -5.36 -7.12 0.88
CA SER A 166 -4.85 -8.40 0.37
C SER A 166 -5.89 -9.08 -0.51
N SER A 167 -5.41 -9.83 -1.50
CA SER A 167 -6.25 -10.73 -2.30
C SER A 167 -6.50 -12.09 -1.63
N PHE A 168 -5.79 -12.39 -0.55
CA PHE A 168 -5.77 -13.74 0.02
C PHE A 168 -6.40 -13.84 1.41
N GLU A 169 -6.19 -12.86 2.28
CA GLU A 169 -6.73 -12.82 3.64
C GLU A 169 -7.19 -11.41 4.02
N PRO A 170 -8.04 -11.27 5.05
CA PRO A 170 -8.47 -9.97 5.55
C PRO A 170 -7.30 -9.21 6.21
N SER A 171 -6.43 -8.64 5.39
CA SER A 171 -5.26 -7.86 5.80
C SER A 171 -5.13 -6.66 4.85
N GLY A 172 -5.26 -5.48 5.40
CA GLY A 172 -5.19 -4.22 4.68
C GLY A 172 -4.51 -3.14 5.50
N MET A 173 -4.23 -2.03 4.86
CA MET A 173 -3.60 -0.88 5.50
C MET A 173 -4.10 0.41 4.86
N TRP A 174 -4.52 1.37 5.67
CA TRP A 174 -4.69 2.74 5.22
C TRP A 174 -3.52 3.58 5.70
N VAL A 175 -2.78 4.15 4.77
CA VAL A 175 -1.58 4.95 5.03
C VAL A 175 -1.85 6.38 4.62
N LEU A 176 -1.44 7.34 5.46
CA LEU A 176 -1.35 8.76 5.11
C LEU A 176 0.11 9.19 5.20
N TYR A 177 0.52 10.11 4.34
CA TYR A 177 1.87 10.66 4.38
C TYR A 177 1.90 12.14 4.01
N ALA A 178 2.93 12.83 4.49
CA ALA A 178 3.24 14.19 4.05
C ALA A 178 4.76 14.45 4.15
N ILE A 179 5.26 15.24 3.21
CA ILE A 179 6.63 15.78 3.23
C ILE A 179 6.52 17.26 3.55
N TYR A 180 7.17 17.71 4.62
CA TYR A 180 6.98 19.06 5.14
C TYR A 180 8.25 19.62 5.78
N ALA A 181 8.29 20.93 6.02
CA ALA A 181 9.39 21.56 6.73
C ALA A 181 9.26 21.32 8.25
N PRO A 182 10.33 20.90 8.97
CA PRO A 182 10.25 20.48 10.39
C PRO A 182 9.58 21.50 11.32
N GLN A 183 9.76 22.79 11.09
CA GLN A 183 9.12 23.88 11.86
C GLN A 183 7.59 23.89 11.74
N ASN A 184 7.02 23.23 10.73
CA ASN A 184 5.58 23.16 10.50
C ASN A 184 4.91 21.98 11.22
N LEU A 185 5.62 21.21 12.05
CA LEU A 185 5.11 20.00 12.72
C LEU A 185 3.77 20.22 13.42
N ALA A 186 3.65 21.27 14.23
CA ALA A 186 2.42 21.53 14.99
C ALA A 186 1.23 21.83 14.07
N LYS A 187 1.45 22.66 13.04
CA LYS A 187 0.42 23.01 12.04
C LYS A 187 0.02 21.79 11.19
N LEU A 188 1.00 20.96 10.80
CA LEU A 188 0.73 19.72 10.09
C LEU A 188 -0.13 18.76 10.90
N LYS A 189 0.21 18.54 12.18
CA LYS A 189 -0.58 17.69 13.08
C LYS A 189 -2.02 18.17 13.16
N ALA A 190 -2.24 19.45 13.38
CA ALA A 190 -3.57 20.05 13.46
C ALA A 190 -4.33 19.88 12.13
N GLY A 191 -3.72 20.22 11.00
CA GLY A 191 -4.35 20.11 9.68
C GLY A 191 -4.75 18.68 9.32
N VAL A 192 -3.90 17.69 9.61
CA VAL A 192 -4.22 16.26 9.39
C VAL A 192 -5.38 15.82 10.30
N GLN A 193 -5.35 16.16 11.57
CA GLN A 193 -6.40 15.77 12.52
C GLN A 193 -7.75 16.41 12.19
N GLU A 194 -7.77 17.70 11.87
CA GLU A 194 -8.97 18.42 11.47
C GLU A 194 -9.57 17.82 10.18
N GLU A 195 -8.74 17.56 9.17
CA GLU A 195 -9.23 17.02 7.91
C GLU A 195 -9.76 15.58 8.08
N LEU A 196 -9.08 14.73 8.86
CA LEU A 196 -9.59 13.39 9.16
C LEU A 196 -10.89 13.44 9.97
N ALA A 197 -10.98 14.29 10.97
CA ALA A 197 -12.21 14.43 11.78
C ALA A 197 -13.39 14.91 10.91
N LYS A 198 -13.15 15.89 10.04
CA LYS A 198 -14.14 16.38 9.08
C LYS A 198 -14.54 15.28 8.08
N PHE A 199 -13.57 14.54 7.55
CA PHE A 199 -13.82 13.46 6.60
C PHE A 199 -14.72 12.36 7.18
N VAL A 200 -14.50 11.98 8.46
CA VAL A 200 -15.33 10.98 9.14
C VAL A 200 -16.73 11.53 9.49
N LYS A 201 -16.78 12.78 9.96
CA LYS A 201 -18.05 13.43 10.37
C LYS A 201 -18.95 13.69 9.18
N ASP A 202 -18.45 14.38 8.18
CA ASP A 202 -19.24 14.91 7.05
C ASP A 202 -19.33 13.91 5.89
N GLY A 203 -18.38 12.96 5.80
CA GLY A 203 -18.26 12.07 4.66
C GLY A 203 -17.73 12.79 3.41
N ILE A 204 -17.95 12.18 2.24
CA ILE A 204 -17.68 12.78 0.92
C ILE A 204 -18.95 13.31 0.29
N THR A 205 -18.80 14.21 -0.66
CA THR A 205 -19.93 14.78 -1.42
C THR A 205 -20.23 13.96 -2.68
N ALA A 206 -21.41 14.18 -3.28
CA ALA A 206 -21.78 13.54 -4.55
C ALA A 206 -20.84 13.91 -5.70
N GLU A 207 -20.33 15.15 -5.71
CA GLU A 207 -19.37 15.62 -6.72
C GLU A 207 -18.03 14.92 -6.55
N GLU A 208 -17.51 14.82 -5.32
CA GLU A 208 -16.27 14.09 -5.02
C GLU A 208 -16.38 12.61 -5.40
N LEU A 209 -17.52 11.97 -5.12
CA LEU A 209 -17.76 10.59 -5.55
C LEU A 209 -17.72 10.45 -7.07
N LYS A 210 -18.40 11.35 -7.79
CA LYS A 210 -18.41 11.35 -9.26
C LYS A 210 -17.00 11.48 -9.82
N ASP A 211 -16.21 12.42 -9.30
CA ASP A 211 -14.82 12.64 -9.73
C ASP A 211 -13.92 11.43 -9.39
N ALA A 212 -14.09 10.86 -8.20
CA ALA A 212 -13.35 9.67 -7.77
C ALA A 212 -13.62 8.44 -8.65
N LYS A 213 -14.89 8.18 -8.97
CA LYS A 213 -15.30 7.10 -9.90
C LYS A 213 -14.68 7.31 -11.27
N LYS A 214 -14.88 8.48 -11.85
CA LYS A 214 -14.35 8.83 -13.17
C LYS A 214 -12.82 8.66 -13.21
N GLY A 215 -12.11 9.24 -12.24
CA GLY A 215 -10.65 9.15 -12.18
C GLY A 215 -10.15 7.71 -12.05
N TRP A 216 -10.82 6.88 -11.24
CA TRP A 216 -10.43 5.49 -11.08
C TRP A 216 -10.71 4.65 -12.34
N GLN A 217 -11.84 4.84 -12.97
CA GLN A 217 -12.19 4.16 -14.22
C GLN A 217 -11.21 4.52 -15.35
N GLU A 218 -10.86 5.80 -15.50
CA GLU A 218 -9.88 6.26 -16.50
C GLU A 218 -8.49 5.65 -16.25
N GLU A 219 -8.00 5.65 -15.01
CA GLU A 219 -6.72 5.01 -14.66
C GLU A 219 -6.71 3.51 -14.98
N ARG A 220 -7.81 2.81 -14.67
CA ARG A 220 -7.96 1.39 -14.98
C ARG A 220 -7.97 1.14 -16.48
N LYS A 221 -8.64 2.00 -17.25
CA LYS A 221 -8.66 1.94 -18.71
C LYS A 221 -7.28 2.16 -19.31
N ILE A 222 -6.56 3.21 -18.86
CA ILE A 222 -5.18 3.49 -19.29
C ILE A 222 -4.25 2.33 -18.94
N SER A 223 -4.36 1.79 -17.73
CA SER A 223 -3.54 0.65 -17.30
C SER A 223 -3.75 -0.58 -18.19
N ARG A 224 -4.99 -0.89 -18.56
CA ARG A 224 -5.30 -2.01 -19.46
C ARG A 224 -4.88 -1.82 -20.91
N ALA A 225 -4.61 -0.59 -21.33
CA ALA A 225 -4.05 -0.31 -22.65
C ALA A 225 -2.52 -0.50 -22.72
N GLN A 226 -1.87 -0.82 -21.59
CA GLN A 226 -0.43 -1.06 -21.52
C GLN A 226 -0.14 -2.55 -21.38
N ASP A 227 0.55 -3.16 -22.34
CA ASP A 227 0.86 -4.60 -22.37
C ASP A 227 1.47 -5.11 -21.06
N ARG A 228 2.46 -4.39 -20.53
CA ARG A 228 3.11 -4.74 -19.26
C ARG A 228 2.14 -4.77 -18.08
N ALA A 229 1.27 -3.78 -17.98
CA ALA A 229 0.31 -3.70 -16.88
C ALA A 229 -0.78 -4.77 -17.03
N LEU A 230 -1.20 -5.05 -18.26
CA LEU A 230 -2.15 -6.10 -18.56
C LEU A 230 -1.56 -7.48 -18.22
N ALA A 231 -0.32 -7.79 -18.65
CA ALA A 231 0.37 -9.02 -18.30
C ALA A 231 0.52 -9.20 -16.78
N ALA A 232 0.97 -8.16 -16.07
CA ALA A 232 1.07 -8.19 -14.61
C ALA A 232 -0.29 -8.41 -13.93
N GLY A 233 -1.35 -7.80 -14.46
CA GLY A 233 -2.72 -8.01 -14.00
C GLY A 233 -3.18 -9.47 -14.17
N HIS A 234 -2.90 -10.09 -15.30
CA HIS A 234 -3.19 -11.52 -15.54
C HIS A 234 -2.48 -12.42 -14.51
N VAL A 235 -1.16 -12.24 -14.33
CA VAL A 235 -0.39 -13.02 -13.33
C VAL A 235 -1.00 -12.86 -11.94
N ALA A 236 -1.34 -11.62 -11.53
CA ALA A 236 -1.92 -11.37 -10.22
C ALA A 236 -3.28 -12.06 -10.02
N GLN A 237 -4.15 -12.06 -11.04
CA GLN A 237 -5.45 -12.76 -10.96
C GLN A 237 -5.26 -14.27 -10.91
N THR A 238 -4.40 -14.84 -11.76
CA THR A 238 -4.14 -16.29 -11.78
C THR A 238 -3.55 -16.76 -10.44
N ALA A 239 -2.58 -16.03 -9.88
CA ALA A 239 -2.00 -16.33 -8.58
C ALA A 239 -3.04 -16.29 -7.43
N ALA A 240 -4.09 -15.49 -7.57
CA ALA A 240 -5.22 -15.43 -6.64
C ALA A 240 -6.36 -16.43 -6.98
N ASN A 241 -6.15 -17.36 -7.92
CA ASN A 241 -7.17 -18.27 -8.46
C ASN A 241 -8.39 -17.54 -9.02
N ARG A 242 -8.17 -16.45 -9.74
CA ARG A 242 -9.21 -15.59 -10.33
C ARG A 242 -9.01 -15.46 -11.83
N THR A 243 -10.07 -15.05 -12.51
CA THR A 243 -10.07 -14.66 -13.92
C THR A 243 -10.27 -13.15 -14.07
N LEU A 244 -10.27 -12.67 -15.31
CA LEU A 244 -10.61 -11.28 -15.62
C LEU A 244 -12.05 -10.90 -15.21
N ALA A 245 -12.95 -11.86 -15.04
CA ALA A 245 -14.28 -11.61 -14.50
C ALA A 245 -14.25 -10.89 -13.14
N PHE A 246 -13.22 -11.12 -12.32
CA PHE A 246 -13.05 -10.35 -11.08
C PHE A 246 -12.77 -8.87 -11.36
N VAL A 247 -11.96 -8.58 -12.38
CA VAL A 247 -11.63 -7.21 -12.80
C VAL A 247 -12.89 -6.48 -13.29
N GLU A 248 -13.70 -7.15 -14.10
CA GLU A 248 -14.98 -6.64 -14.62
C GLU A 248 -15.99 -6.42 -13.48
N LYS A 249 -16.05 -7.34 -12.51
CA LYS A 249 -16.86 -7.18 -11.31
C LYS A 249 -16.48 -5.92 -10.52
N VAL A 250 -15.19 -5.64 -10.35
CA VAL A 250 -14.73 -4.41 -9.68
C VAL A 250 -15.13 -3.17 -10.48
N ASP A 251 -15.02 -3.19 -11.82
CA ASP A 251 -15.48 -2.07 -12.67
C ASP A 251 -16.99 -1.81 -12.49
N ALA A 252 -17.81 -2.86 -12.49
CA ALA A 252 -19.24 -2.75 -12.24
C ALA A 252 -19.55 -2.23 -10.82
N GLN A 253 -18.80 -2.67 -9.81
CA GLN A 253 -18.93 -2.18 -8.44
C GLN A 253 -18.58 -0.69 -8.32
N ILE A 254 -17.53 -0.21 -9.00
CA ILE A 254 -17.17 1.22 -9.02
C ILE A 254 -18.37 2.03 -9.55
N GLU A 255 -18.98 1.58 -10.64
CA GLU A 255 -20.13 2.24 -11.24
C GLU A 255 -21.35 2.27 -10.29
N ALA A 256 -21.67 1.12 -9.70
CA ALA A 256 -22.86 0.93 -8.87
C ALA A 256 -22.74 1.58 -7.46
N THR A 257 -21.54 1.74 -6.91
CA THR A 257 -21.33 2.23 -5.52
C THR A 257 -21.98 3.59 -5.30
N THR A 258 -22.81 3.68 -4.27
CA THR A 258 -23.55 4.89 -3.90
C THR A 258 -22.80 5.78 -2.92
N LEU A 259 -23.21 7.03 -2.79
CA LEU A 259 -22.68 7.97 -1.81
C LEU A 259 -22.89 7.48 -0.37
N GLU A 260 -24.04 6.88 -0.13
CA GLU A 260 -24.39 6.35 1.19
C GLU A 260 -23.46 5.18 1.59
N GLU A 261 -23.17 4.25 0.67
CA GLU A 261 -22.25 3.14 0.89
C GLU A 261 -20.83 3.63 1.21
N VAL A 262 -20.34 4.62 0.47
CA VAL A 262 -19.00 5.20 0.75
C VAL A 262 -18.96 5.85 2.12
N ASN A 263 -19.97 6.68 2.45
CA ASN A 263 -20.02 7.39 3.72
C ASN A 263 -20.26 6.44 4.91
N ALA A 264 -21.00 5.36 4.71
CA ALA A 264 -21.17 4.30 5.71
C ALA A 264 -19.84 3.55 5.94
N ALA A 265 -19.10 3.20 4.87
CA ALA A 265 -17.81 2.54 4.96
C ALA A 265 -16.75 3.42 5.66
N ILE A 266 -16.73 4.74 5.39
CA ILE A 266 -15.88 5.69 6.10
C ILE A 266 -16.16 5.64 7.60
N ARG A 267 -17.41 5.86 8.02
CA ARG A 267 -17.79 5.89 9.45
C ARG A 267 -17.55 4.56 10.17
N LYS A 268 -17.72 3.44 9.48
CA LYS A 268 -17.48 2.09 10.02
C LYS A 268 -16.00 1.81 10.25
N THR A 269 -15.14 2.30 9.35
CA THR A 269 -13.74 1.83 9.25
C THR A 269 -12.75 2.84 9.78
N LEU A 270 -12.97 4.14 9.55
CA LEU A 270 -12.03 5.20 9.84
C LEU A 270 -12.29 5.77 11.25
N ASP A 271 -11.33 5.55 12.14
CA ASP A 271 -11.27 6.21 13.45
C ASP A 271 -9.94 6.95 13.54
N PRO A 272 -9.94 8.28 13.48
CA PRO A 272 -8.70 9.07 13.56
C PRO A 272 -7.85 8.78 14.79
N ALA A 273 -8.47 8.35 15.91
CA ALA A 273 -7.77 8.03 17.15
C ALA A 273 -6.98 6.70 17.08
N LYS A 274 -7.27 5.85 16.10
CA LYS A 274 -6.62 4.53 15.96
C LYS A 274 -5.38 4.54 15.07
N PHE A 275 -5.04 5.65 14.46
CA PHE A 275 -3.82 5.73 13.67
C PHE A 275 -2.56 5.66 14.53
N LEU A 276 -1.59 4.90 14.07
CA LEU A 276 -0.20 5.02 14.51
C LEU A 276 0.45 6.12 13.69
N ASN A 277 0.93 7.17 14.35
CA ASN A 277 1.52 8.34 13.71
C ASN A 277 3.02 8.37 13.93
N ILE A 278 3.80 8.59 12.88
CA ILE A 278 5.25 8.68 12.92
C ILE A 278 5.67 9.99 12.26
N TYR A 279 6.48 10.75 12.98
CA TYR A 279 7.05 12.00 12.52
C TYR A 279 8.57 11.89 12.54
N VAL A 280 9.24 12.17 11.43
CA VAL A 280 10.71 12.08 11.32
C VAL A 280 11.23 13.37 10.73
N GLY A 281 12.17 14.03 11.40
CA GLY A 281 12.72 15.30 10.95
C GLY A 281 13.80 15.85 11.88
N ASP A 282 14.43 16.95 11.50
CA ASP A 282 15.35 17.69 12.34
C ASP A 282 14.56 18.72 13.19
N PHE A 283 13.85 18.21 14.20
CA PHE A 283 13.01 19.03 15.06
C PHE A 283 13.83 19.82 16.07
N ALA A 284 14.99 19.29 16.49
CA ALA A 284 15.89 19.97 17.40
C ALA A 284 16.46 21.27 16.79
N ALA A 285 16.86 21.24 15.52
CA ALA A 285 17.29 22.44 14.80
C ALA A 285 16.12 23.38 14.50
N ALA A 286 14.93 22.87 14.20
CA ALA A 286 13.75 23.67 13.93
C ALA A 286 13.25 24.45 15.17
N ALA A 287 13.43 23.91 16.38
CA ALA A 287 13.05 24.56 17.64
C ALA A 287 13.97 25.72 18.04
N LYS A 288 15.15 25.87 17.40
CA LYS A 288 16.12 26.95 17.66
C LYS A 288 15.91 28.16 16.74
N LYS A 289 15.03 28.05 15.77
CA LYS A 289 14.65 29.11 14.81
C LYS A 289 13.34 29.78 15.20
#